data_431aed604b8395059cab310199f27df2
#
_entry.id   431aed604b8395059cab310199f27df2
#
_cell.length_a   1.000
_cell.length_b   1.000
_cell.length_c   1.000
_cell.angle_alpha   90.00
_cell.angle_beta   90.00
_cell.angle_gamma   90.00
#
_symmetry.space_group_name_H-M   'P 1'
#
loop_
_entity.id
_entity.type
_entity.pdbx_description
1 polymer ?
#
loop_
_entity_poly.entity_id
_entity_poly.type
_entity_poly.pdbx_seq_one_letter_code
_entity_poly.pdbx_strand_id
1 'polypeptide(L)'
;SAASDVYKRQVYENCAVVYGADGGERGRFDLGGGSLVSVSQDGANAALLLENGQVCTAVLLDKDLNVQYSGNVPAANQILRRGQNFYLLTDSGVECFAADGVYQWGQELSVRPQALIAGKQLLVLCGNTVQQIAPPEQTASSAR
;
A
#
# COMPACT_ATOMS: atom_id res chain seq x y z
N SER A 1 17.43 -0.07 9.88
CA SER A 1 18.82 0.17 9.56
C SER A 1 19.15 1.65 9.53
N ALA A 2 20.44 1.94 9.63
CA ALA A 2 20.86 3.34 9.60
C ALA A 2 20.47 4.03 8.31
N ALA A 3 20.50 3.31 7.21
CA ALA A 3 20.15 3.91 5.92
C ALA A 3 18.70 4.34 5.89
N SER A 4 17.82 3.57 6.51
CA SER A 4 16.42 3.94 6.52
C SER A 4 16.12 5.08 7.48
N ASP A 5 17.04 5.35 8.41
CA ASP A 5 16.82 6.41 9.38
C ASP A 5 17.13 7.79 8.81
N VAL A 6 17.72 7.86 7.63
CA VAL A 6 18.09 9.13 7.02
C VAL A 6 16.87 9.90 6.57
N TYR A 7 15.80 9.21 6.22
CA TYR A 7 14.60 9.85 5.71
C TYR A 7 13.44 9.64 6.63
N LYS A 8 12.67 10.69 6.81
CA LYS A 8 11.40 10.63 7.50
C LYS A 8 10.34 11.14 6.55
N ARG A 9 9.18 10.48 6.56
CA ARG A 9 8.07 10.90 5.73
C ARG A 9 6.94 11.38 6.61
N GLN A 10 6.32 12.45 6.16
CA GLN A 10 5.10 12.92 6.78
C GLN A 10 4.08 13.19 5.70
N VAL A 11 2.84 12.79 5.95
CA VAL A 11 1.76 13.01 5.01
C VAL A 11 0.78 13.96 5.66
N TYR A 12 0.58 15.09 5.00
CA TYR A 12 -0.33 16.11 5.46
C TYR A 12 -1.62 16.02 4.67
N GLU A 13 -2.54 16.88 5.01
CA GLU A 13 -3.86 16.83 4.39
C GLU A 13 -3.79 16.90 2.86
N ASN A 14 -2.85 17.64 2.31
CA ASN A 14 -2.78 17.85 0.88
C ASN A 14 -1.40 17.58 0.27
N CYS A 15 -0.45 17.11 1.03
CA CYS A 15 0.86 16.78 0.46
C CYS A 15 1.62 15.80 1.34
N ALA A 16 2.57 15.11 0.71
CA ALA A 16 3.52 14.25 1.41
C ALA A 16 4.89 14.88 1.32
N VAL A 17 5.66 14.80 2.41
CA VAL A 17 6.96 15.43 2.49
C VAL A 17 7.97 14.41 3.00
N VAL A 18 9.16 14.43 2.40
CA VAL A 18 10.29 13.63 2.87
C VAL A 18 11.29 14.57 3.53
N TYR A 19 11.70 14.21 4.73
CA TYR A 19 12.72 14.96 5.47
C TYR A 19 13.99 14.14 5.56
N GLY A 20 15.13 14.82 5.48
CA GLY A 20 16.40 14.18 5.75
C GLY A 20 16.67 14.07 7.24
N ALA A 21 17.79 13.42 7.57
CA ALA A 21 18.19 13.24 8.97
C ALA A 21 18.45 14.56 9.66
N ASP A 22 18.81 15.59 8.91
CA ASP A 22 19.08 16.92 9.45
C ASP A 22 17.82 17.75 9.65
N GLY A 23 16.65 17.17 9.35
CA GLY A 23 15.38 17.88 9.48
C GLY A 23 15.00 18.71 8.26
N GLY A 24 15.85 18.78 7.26
CA GLY A 24 15.57 19.54 6.05
C GLY A 24 14.67 18.79 5.11
N GLU A 25 13.81 19.52 4.40
CA GLU A 25 12.91 18.91 3.43
C GLU A 25 13.69 18.43 2.21
N ARG A 26 13.48 17.18 1.84
CA ARG A 26 14.13 16.57 0.67
C ARG A 26 13.24 16.53 -0.55
N GLY A 27 11.94 16.44 -0.35
CA GLY A 27 11.02 16.38 -1.45
C GLY A 27 9.60 16.52 -0.98
N ARG A 28 8.71 16.80 -1.93
CA ARG A 28 7.31 17.04 -1.63
C ARG A 28 6.46 16.49 -2.77
N PHE A 29 5.37 15.81 -2.43
CA PHE A 29 4.40 15.31 -3.39
C PHE A 29 3.04 15.91 -3.08
N ASP A 30 2.42 16.50 -4.08
CA ASP A 30 1.10 17.13 -3.94
C ASP A 30 0.03 16.05 -4.12
N LEU A 31 -0.86 15.93 -3.15
CA LEU A 31 -1.94 14.95 -3.20
C LEU A 31 -3.10 15.38 -4.11
N GLY A 32 -3.08 16.62 -4.57
CA GLY A 32 -4.19 17.13 -5.38
C GLY A 32 -5.42 17.36 -4.53
N GLY A 33 -6.57 17.09 -5.10
CA GLY A 33 -7.83 17.29 -4.40
C GLY A 33 -8.35 16.10 -3.66
N GLY A 34 -7.61 15.00 -3.63
CA GLY A 34 -8.06 13.79 -2.99
C GLY A 34 -7.84 13.79 -1.50
N SER A 35 -8.56 12.94 -0.79
CA SER A 35 -8.38 12.72 0.63
C SER A 35 -7.50 11.49 0.84
N LEU A 36 -6.60 11.57 1.81
CA LEU A 36 -5.74 10.43 2.12
C LEU A 36 -6.53 9.41 2.92
N VAL A 37 -6.60 8.19 2.41
CA VAL A 37 -7.27 7.07 3.08
C VAL A 37 -6.26 6.25 3.86
N SER A 38 -5.10 5.99 3.28
CA SER A 38 -4.14 5.07 3.88
C SER A 38 -2.76 5.36 3.30
N VAL A 39 -1.75 5.13 4.10
CA VAL A 39 -0.37 5.27 3.67
C VAL A 39 0.42 4.08 4.16
N SER A 40 1.39 3.65 3.35
CA SER A 40 2.25 2.53 3.68
C SER A 40 3.68 2.87 3.27
N GLN A 41 4.62 2.37 4.03
CA GLN A 41 6.03 2.57 3.76
C GLN A 41 6.73 1.23 3.83
N ASP A 42 7.58 0.95 2.84
CA ASP A 42 8.41 -0.25 2.82
C ASP A 42 9.83 0.21 2.49
N GLY A 43 10.67 0.29 3.51
CA GLY A 43 11.99 0.87 3.34
C GLY A 43 11.87 2.33 2.94
N ALA A 44 12.48 2.69 1.82
CA ALA A 44 12.47 4.06 1.33
C ALA A 44 11.29 4.33 0.41
N ASN A 45 10.53 3.32 0.05
CA ASN A 45 9.42 3.47 -0.88
C ASN A 45 8.11 3.63 -0.12
N ALA A 46 7.16 4.30 -0.73
CA ALA A 46 5.88 4.56 -0.10
C ALA A 46 4.74 4.25 -1.05
N ALA A 47 3.56 4.05 -0.48
CA ALA A 47 2.33 3.92 -1.23
C ALA A 47 1.25 4.72 -0.53
N LEU A 48 0.45 5.41 -1.32
CA LEU A 48 -0.66 6.21 -0.82
C LEU A 48 -1.94 5.71 -1.45
N LEU A 49 -2.99 5.69 -0.66
CA LEU A 49 -4.33 5.43 -1.15
C LEU A 49 -5.13 6.70 -0.96
N LEU A 50 -5.60 7.25 -2.05
CA LEU A 50 -6.35 8.50 -2.04
C LEU A 50 -7.77 8.23 -2.50
N GLU A 51 -8.69 9.06 -2.03
CA GLU A 51 -10.08 8.97 -2.43
C GLU A 51 -10.55 10.36 -2.88
N ASN A 52 -11.19 10.40 -4.04
CA ASN A 52 -11.78 11.62 -4.55
C ASN A 52 -13.17 11.26 -5.04
N GLY A 53 -14.17 11.66 -4.26
CA GLY A 53 -15.52 11.20 -4.53
C GLY A 53 -15.62 9.70 -4.32
N GLN A 54 -15.99 8.97 -5.36
CA GLN A 54 -16.11 7.51 -5.27
C GLN A 54 -14.96 6.80 -5.94
N VAL A 55 -13.93 7.53 -6.31
CA VAL A 55 -12.79 6.97 -7.02
C VAL A 55 -11.61 6.88 -6.06
N CYS A 56 -11.01 5.69 -5.99
CA CYS A 56 -9.78 5.49 -5.23
C CYS A 56 -8.60 5.45 -6.18
N THR A 57 -7.50 6.05 -5.77
CA THR A 57 -6.28 6.10 -6.56
C THR A 57 -5.13 5.63 -5.71
N ALA A 58 -4.33 4.71 -6.26
CA ALA A 58 -3.09 4.29 -5.61
C ALA A 58 -1.94 5.07 -6.23
N VAL A 59 -1.06 5.57 -5.38
CA VAL A 59 0.14 6.29 -5.82
C VAL A 59 1.33 5.64 -5.14
N LEU A 60 2.27 5.16 -5.93
CA LEU A 60 3.49 4.58 -5.43
C LEU A 60 4.65 5.54 -5.67
N LEU A 61 5.41 5.77 -4.63
CA LEU A 61 6.50 6.76 -4.64
C LEU A 61 7.81 6.11 -4.25
N ASP A 62 8.89 6.55 -4.88
CA ASP A 62 10.21 6.12 -4.47
C ASP A 62 10.74 7.02 -3.33
N LYS A 63 12.00 6.84 -2.96
CA LYS A 63 12.58 7.54 -1.81
C LYS A 63 12.63 9.05 -1.99
N ASP A 64 12.60 9.51 -3.22
CA ASP A 64 12.67 10.94 -3.53
C ASP A 64 11.31 11.51 -3.90
N LEU A 65 10.25 10.76 -3.66
CA LEU A 65 8.86 11.11 -3.96
C LEU A 65 8.58 11.20 -5.47
N ASN A 66 9.39 10.52 -6.27
CA ASN A 66 9.05 10.35 -7.67
C ASN A 66 7.97 9.30 -7.81
N VAL A 67 7.00 9.56 -8.69
CA VAL A 67 5.89 8.66 -8.88
C VAL A 67 6.35 7.45 -9.69
N GLN A 68 6.24 6.28 -9.08
CA GLN A 68 6.52 5.02 -9.76
C GLN A 68 5.28 4.50 -10.46
N TYR A 69 4.13 4.74 -9.87
CA TYR A 69 2.85 4.35 -10.43
C TYR A 69 1.76 5.22 -9.84
N SER A 70 0.77 5.56 -10.65
CA SER A 70 -0.42 6.25 -10.20
C SER A 70 -1.57 5.78 -11.07
N GLY A 71 -2.65 5.31 -10.44
CA GLY A 71 -3.80 4.86 -11.20
C GLY A 71 -4.99 4.56 -10.32
N ASN A 72 -6.14 4.46 -10.96
CA ASN A 72 -7.37 4.13 -10.25
C ASN A 72 -7.36 2.67 -9.83
N VAL A 73 -7.89 2.42 -8.66
CA VAL A 73 -7.95 1.07 -8.08
C VAL A 73 -9.36 0.85 -7.53
N PRO A 74 -9.73 -0.42 -7.26
CA PRO A 74 -11.01 -0.69 -6.63
C PRO A 74 -11.12 0.00 -5.28
N ALA A 75 -12.35 0.28 -4.87
CA ALA A 75 -12.59 0.92 -3.58
C ALA A 75 -11.93 0.09 -2.47
N ALA A 76 -11.13 0.74 -1.66
CA ALA A 76 -10.34 0.06 -0.65
C ALA A 76 -10.22 0.93 0.58
N ASN A 77 -9.87 0.29 1.70
CA ASN A 77 -9.77 0.94 2.99
C ASN A 77 -8.33 1.06 3.47
N GLN A 78 -7.43 0.30 2.87
CA GLN A 78 -6.02 0.32 3.28
C GLN A 78 -5.17 -0.11 2.10
N ILE A 79 -3.99 0.50 2.01
CA ILE A 79 -2.95 0.08 1.07
C ILE A 79 -1.74 -0.35 1.88
N LEU A 80 -1.05 -1.40 1.40
CA LEU A 80 0.17 -1.86 2.04
C LEU A 80 1.17 -2.21 0.96
N ARG A 81 2.32 -1.54 0.99
CA ARG A 81 3.40 -1.82 0.05
C ARG A 81 4.32 -2.87 0.64
N ARG A 82 4.70 -3.83 -0.20
CA ARG A 82 5.59 -4.90 0.23
C ARG A 82 6.44 -5.32 -0.95
N GLY A 83 7.67 -4.85 -0.97
CA GLY A 83 8.58 -5.15 -2.08
C GLY A 83 8.06 -4.61 -3.40
N GLN A 84 7.94 -5.49 -4.37
CA GLN A 84 7.51 -5.12 -5.71
C GLN A 84 6.00 -5.23 -5.88
N ASN A 85 5.26 -5.36 -4.80
CA ASN A 85 3.81 -5.47 -4.84
C ASN A 85 3.18 -4.48 -3.91
N PHE A 86 1.90 -4.19 -4.16
CA PHE A 86 1.09 -3.52 -3.14
C PHE A 86 -0.23 -4.26 -3.00
N TYR A 87 -0.80 -4.16 -1.83
CA TYR A 87 -2.02 -4.87 -1.47
C TYR A 87 -3.07 -3.87 -1.08
N LEU A 88 -4.31 -4.14 -1.49
CA LEU A 88 -5.46 -3.33 -1.12
C LEU A 88 -6.38 -4.17 -0.26
N LEU A 89 -6.81 -3.58 0.84
CA LEU A 89 -7.80 -4.17 1.71
C LEU A 89 -9.15 -3.61 1.33
N THR A 90 -10.02 -4.46 0.81
CA THR A 90 -11.38 -4.06 0.43
C THR A 90 -12.36 -4.56 1.47
N ASP A 91 -13.63 -4.25 1.29
CA ASP A 91 -14.65 -4.73 2.22
C ASP A 91 -14.85 -6.24 2.15
N SER A 92 -14.40 -6.87 1.07
CA SER A 92 -14.63 -8.30 0.88
C SER A 92 -13.35 -9.12 0.86
N GLY A 93 -12.18 -8.51 0.90
CA GLY A 93 -10.96 -9.29 0.86
C GLY A 93 -9.71 -8.47 0.63
N VAL A 94 -8.71 -9.12 0.04
CA VAL A 94 -7.41 -8.52 -0.22
C VAL A 94 -7.09 -8.72 -1.69
N GLU A 95 -6.54 -7.69 -2.33
CA GLU A 95 -6.11 -7.76 -3.71
C GLU A 95 -4.66 -7.36 -3.82
N CYS A 96 -3.91 -8.09 -4.64
CA CYS A 96 -2.49 -7.88 -4.83
C CYS A 96 -2.22 -7.37 -6.22
N PHE A 97 -1.42 -6.32 -6.30
CA PHE A 97 -1.01 -5.70 -7.56
C PHE A 97 0.50 -5.58 -7.59
N ALA A 98 1.08 -5.69 -8.77
CA ALA A 98 2.49 -5.37 -8.94
C ALA A 98 2.68 -3.86 -8.87
N ALA A 99 3.92 -3.42 -8.69
CA ALA A 99 4.22 -2.02 -8.54
C ALA A 99 3.90 -1.19 -9.78
N ASP A 100 3.70 -1.83 -10.93
CA ASP A 100 3.27 -1.15 -12.14
C ASP A 100 1.75 -1.09 -12.27
N GLY A 101 1.04 -1.55 -11.26
CA GLY A 101 -0.43 -1.49 -11.26
C GLY A 101 -1.12 -2.72 -11.83
N VAL A 102 -0.37 -3.71 -12.29
CA VAL A 102 -0.97 -4.90 -12.90
C VAL A 102 -1.50 -5.82 -11.79
N TYR A 103 -2.77 -6.19 -11.90
CA TYR A 103 -3.41 -7.09 -10.96
C TYR A 103 -2.73 -8.45 -10.99
N GLN A 104 -2.44 -8.99 -9.81
CA GLN A 104 -1.77 -10.29 -9.70
C GLN A 104 -2.74 -11.37 -9.22
N TRP A 105 -3.38 -11.14 -8.09
CA TRP A 105 -4.30 -12.11 -7.51
C TRP A 105 -5.09 -11.43 -6.39
N GLY A 106 -6.13 -12.12 -5.95
CA GLY A 106 -6.93 -11.65 -4.82
C GLY A 106 -7.40 -12.82 -4.01
N GLN A 107 -7.80 -12.53 -2.79
CA GLN A 107 -8.37 -13.52 -1.88
C GLN A 107 -9.60 -12.93 -1.24
N GLU A 108 -10.74 -13.60 -1.44
CA GLU A 108 -11.98 -13.22 -0.78
C GLU A 108 -11.99 -13.77 0.63
N LEU A 109 -12.56 -13.02 1.53
CA LEU A 109 -12.66 -13.41 2.93
C LEU A 109 -14.13 -13.51 3.30
N SER A 110 -14.45 -14.49 4.15
CA SER A 110 -15.84 -14.72 4.56
C SER A 110 -16.32 -13.68 5.55
N VAL A 111 -15.40 -12.98 6.19
CA VAL A 111 -15.72 -11.94 7.16
C VAL A 111 -15.05 -10.67 6.68
N ARG A 112 -15.73 -9.53 6.84
CA ARG A 112 -15.16 -8.26 6.44
C ARG A 112 -13.83 -8.04 7.16
N PRO A 113 -12.74 -7.83 6.42
CA PRO A 113 -11.43 -7.66 7.04
C PRO A 113 -11.29 -6.28 7.64
N GLN A 114 -10.49 -6.17 8.69
CA GLN A 114 -10.30 -4.92 9.41
C GLN A 114 -8.97 -4.26 9.10
N ALA A 115 -7.90 -5.04 8.94
CA ALA A 115 -6.59 -4.45 8.71
C ALA A 115 -5.63 -5.47 8.12
N LEU A 116 -4.73 -4.98 7.27
CA LEU A 116 -3.58 -5.74 6.81
C LEU A 116 -2.42 -5.46 7.75
N ILE A 117 -1.67 -6.50 8.06
CA ILE A 117 -0.55 -6.42 8.98
C ILE A 117 0.68 -6.96 8.26
N ALA A 118 1.74 -6.16 8.21
CA ALA A 118 2.99 -6.56 7.59
C ALA A 118 3.93 -7.11 8.65
N GLY A 119 4.47 -8.29 8.41
CA GLY A 119 5.47 -8.90 9.25
C GLY A 119 6.32 -9.77 8.36
N LYS A 120 6.85 -10.85 8.89
CA LYS A 120 7.51 -11.85 8.07
C LYS A 120 6.53 -12.37 7.02
N GLN A 121 5.28 -12.50 7.41
CA GLN A 121 4.20 -12.91 6.54
C GLN A 121 3.18 -11.80 6.49
N LEU A 122 2.43 -11.76 5.41
CA LEU A 122 1.34 -10.82 5.29
C LEU A 122 0.12 -11.41 5.98
N LEU A 123 -0.44 -10.67 6.91
CA LEU A 123 -1.55 -11.13 7.73
C LEU A 123 -2.73 -10.18 7.54
N VAL A 124 -3.92 -10.70 7.78
CA VAL A 124 -5.13 -9.88 7.79
C VAL A 124 -5.90 -10.16 9.07
N LEU A 125 -6.36 -9.09 9.70
CA LEU A 125 -7.18 -9.18 10.90
C LEU A 125 -8.64 -9.20 10.49
N CYS A 126 -9.36 -10.26 10.88
CA CYS A 126 -10.78 -10.43 10.58
C CYS A 126 -11.50 -10.73 11.88
N GLY A 127 -12.30 -9.77 12.36
CA GLY A 127 -12.95 -9.96 13.66
C GLY A 127 -11.90 -10.14 14.74
N ASN A 128 -11.94 -11.30 15.41
CA ASN A 128 -10.96 -11.61 16.44
C ASN A 128 -9.97 -12.69 16.00
N THR A 129 -9.84 -12.92 14.70
CA THR A 129 -8.90 -13.90 14.17
C THR A 129 -7.92 -13.22 13.23
N VAL A 130 -6.75 -13.86 13.05
CA VAL A 130 -5.72 -13.39 12.15
C VAL A 130 -5.48 -14.49 11.14
N GLN A 131 -5.49 -14.14 9.86
CA GLN A 131 -5.28 -15.10 8.78
C GLN A 131 -4.05 -14.69 7.99
N GLN A 132 -3.35 -15.68 7.46
CA GLN A 132 -2.23 -15.42 6.57
C GLN A 132 -2.74 -15.23 5.16
N ILE A 133 -2.22 -14.22 4.49
CA ILE A 133 -2.54 -13.94 3.10
C ILE A 133 -1.36 -14.38 2.25
N ALA A 134 -1.64 -15.19 1.25
CA ALA A 134 -0.60 -15.70 0.35
C ALA A 134 -1.18 -15.87 -1.03
N PRO A 135 -0.33 -15.85 -2.07
CA PRO A 135 -0.81 -16.08 -3.43
C PRO A 135 -1.56 -17.41 -3.53
N PRO A 136 -2.51 -17.52 -4.44
CA PRO A 136 -3.17 -18.80 -4.66
C PRO A 136 -2.15 -19.88 -4.97
N GLU A 137 -2.51 -21.13 -4.69
CA GLU A 137 -1.63 -22.28 -4.88
C GLU A 137 -1.48 -22.54 -6.37
N GLN A 138 -0.60 -21.76 -6.98
CA GLN A 138 -0.40 -21.85 -8.43
C GLN A 138 0.23 -23.16 -8.84
N THR A 139 1.15 -23.64 -8.01
CA THR A 139 1.83 -24.87 -8.32
C THR A 139 0.85 -26.05 -8.35
N ALA A 140 -0.10 -26.06 -7.43
CA ALA A 140 -1.10 -27.12 -7.43
C ALA A 140 -1.91 -27.09 -8.72
N SER A 141 -2.31 -25.94 -9.14
CA SER A 141 -3.12 -25.86 -10.35
C SER A 141 -2.29 -26.13 -11.60
N SER A 142 -1.04 -25.75 -11.59
CA SER A 142 -0.20 -25.95 -12.75
C SER A 142 0.37 -27.35 -12.81
N ALA A 143 0.22 -28.11 -11.77
CA ALA A 143 0.76 -29.45 -11.70
C ALA A 143 0.04 -30.43 -12.62
N ARG A 144 -1.00 -29.99 -13.22
CA ARG A 144 -1.71 -30.86 -14.13
C ARG A 144 -1.19 -31.03 -15.44
#